data_d116c6252ec925b51b7ad26537116ff9
#
_entry.id   d116c6252ec925b51b7ad26537116ff9
#
_cell.length_a   1.000
_cell.length_b   1.000
_cell.length_c   1.000
_cell.angle_alpha   90.00
_cell.angle_beta   90.00
_cell.angle_gamma   90.00
#
_symmetry.space_group_name_H-M   'P 1'
#
loop_
_entity.id
_entity.type
_entity.pdbx_description
1 polymer ?
#
loop_
_entity_poly.entity_id
_entity_poly.type
_entity_poly.pdbx_seq_one_letter_code
_entity_poly.pdbx_strand_id
1 'polypeptide(L)'
;MYRYSKASQGKLATCDQKIITLFSVVIKHRDCTIAHGYRNELEQNRLYRQGVSGVKWPHSDHNKLPSRAVDAYPYIDGAVSYDRDQCINFAGFVQGLAAMMDIPLGWG
;
A
#
# COMPACT_ATOMS: atom_id res chain seq x y z
N MET A 1 -14.86 4.12 -14.29
CA MET A 1 -14.58 3.29 -13.10
C MET A 1 -13.09 2.98 -13.02
N TYR A 2 -12.49 3.20 -11.87
CA TYR A 2 -11.07 2.94 -11.67
C TYR A 2 -10.80 1.46 -11.53
N ARG A 3 -9.63 1.03 -11.98
CA ARG A 3 -9.18 -0.36 -11.87
C ARG A 3 -7.69 -0.40 -11.56
N TYR A 4 -7.28 -1.39 -10.79
CA TYR A 4 -5.86 -1.64 -10.60
C TYR A 4 -5.21 -2.19 -11.86
N SER A 5 -3.97 -1.76 -12.13
CA SER A 5 -3.13 -2.40 -13.14
C SER A 5 -2.85 -3.86 -12.73
N LYS A 6 -2.41 -4.69 -13.69
CA LYS A 6 -2.02 -6.08 -13.39
C LYS A 6 -0.89 -6.13 -12.35
N ALA A 7 0.06 -5.21 -12.43
CA ALA A 7 1.15 -5.12 -11.46
C ALA A 7 0.63 -4.83 -10.06
N SER A 8 -0.29 -3.84 -9.92
CA SER A 8 -0.90 -3.52 -8.64
C SER A 8 -1.73 -4.68 -8.09
N GLN A 9 -2.50 -5.36 -8.96
CA GLN A 9 -3.28 -6.53 -8.57
C GLN A 9 -2.39 -7.62 -7.99
N GLY A 10 -1.26 -7.91 -8.64
CA GLY A 10 -0.31 -8.91 -8.17
C GLY A 10 0.29 -8.56 -6.81
N LYS A 11 0.63 -7.31 -6.60
CA LYS A 11 1.17 -6.83 -5.33
C LYS A 11 0.13 -6.86 -4.22
N LEU A 12 -1.08 -6.42 -4.50
CA LEU A 12 -2.19 -6.43 -3.53
C LEU A 12 -2.55 -7.87 -3.12
N ALA A 13 -2.50 -8.81 -4.05
CA ALA A 13 -2.80 -10.21 -3.79
C ALA A 13 -1.85 -10.86 -2.76
N THR A 14 -0.67 -10.27 -2.53
CA THR A 14 0.29 -10.77 -1.53
C THR A 14 -0.01 -10.28 -0.11
N CYS A 15 -0.96 -9.35 0.04
CA CYS A 15 -1.31 -8.77 1.33
C CYS A 15 -2.35 -9.62 2.07
N ASP A 16 -2.52 -9.35 3.36
CA ASP A 16 -3.55 -10.05 4.11
C ASP A 16 -4.95 -9.64 3.64
N GLN A 17 -5.93 -10.47 3.97
CA GLN A 17 -7.29 -10.32 3.44
C GLN A 17 -7.93 -8.99 3.84
N LYS A 18 -7.62 -8.45 5.01
CA LYS A 18 -8.18 -7.17 5.45
C LYS A 18 -7.70 -6.02 4.57
N ILE A 19 -6.43 -6.04 4.17
CA ILE A 19 -5.86 -5.06 3.25
C ILE A 19 -6.51 -5.21 1.87
N ILE A 20 -6.64 -6.43 1.36
CA ILE A 20 -7.29 -6.69 0.08
C ILE A 20 -8.72 -6.17 0.09
N THR A 21 -9.48 -6.47 1.13
CA THR A 21 -10.87 -6.04 1.28
C THR A 21 -10.97 -4.50 1.30
N LEU A 22 -10.11 -3.84 2.08
CA LEU A 22 -10.07 -2.39 2.17
C LEU A 22 -9.80 -1.77 0.80
N PHE A 23 -8.75 -2.21 0.12
CA PHE A 23 -8.34 -1.61 -1.16
C PHE A 23 -9.25 -2.00 -2.32
N SER A 24 -10.06 -3.05 -2.19
CA SER A 24 -11.13 -3.34 -3.15
C SER A 24 -12.24 -2.27 -3.10
N VAL A 25 -12.43 -1.63 -1.95
CA VAL A 25 -13.37 -0.52 -1.79
C VAL A 25 -12.73 0.81 -2.17
N VAL A 26 -11.47 1.03 -1.79
CA VAL A 26 -10.73 2.27 -2.12
C VAL A 26 -10.79 2.55 -3.62
N ILE A 27 -10.50 1.56 -4.46
CA ILE A 27 -10.42 1.74 -5.91
C ILE A 27 -11.77 2.13 -6.53
N LYS A 28 -12.88 1.83 -5.86
CA LYS A 28 -14.21 2.25 -6.34
C LYS A 28 -14.41 3.75 -6.26
N HIS A 29 -13.66 4.43 -5.40
CA HIS A 29 -13.84 5.85 -5.11
C HIS A 29 -12.63 6.71 -5.47
N ARG A 30 -11.44 6.16 -5.40
CA ARG A 30 -10.19 6.87 -5.67
C ARG A 30 -9.27 6.01 -6.51
N ASP A 31 -8.70 6.60 -7.56
CA ASP A 31 -7.70 5.92 -8.37
C ASP A 31 -6.36 5.91 -7.65
N CYS A 32 -5.69 4.75 -7.66
CA CYS A 32 -4.42 4.58 -6.98
C CYS A 32 -3.62 3.41 -7.55
N THR A 33 -2.35 3.37 -7.19
CA THR A 33 -1.44 2.26 -7.50
C THR A 33 -0.94 1.62 -6.22
N ILE A 34 -0.68 0.31 -6.28
CA ILE A 34 -0.02 -0.41 -5.18
C ILE A 34 1.45 -0.54 -5.54
N ALA A 35 2.30 0.12 -4.76
CA ALA A 35 3.73 0.12 -4.99
C ALA A 35 4.41 -1.11 -4.38
N HIS A 36 4.01 -1.50 -3.16
CA HIS A 36 4.56 -2.66 -2.48
C HIS A 36 3.47 -3.37 -1.67
N GLY A 37 3.45 -4.70 -1.76
CA GLY A 37 2.82 -5.60 -0.81
C GLY A 37 3.93 -6.38 -0.11
N TYR A 38 4.05 -7.70 -0.38
CA TYR A 38 5.14 -8.51 0.16
C TYR A 38 6.49 -8.10 -0.44
N ARG A 39 7.50 -8.01 0.43
CA ARG A 39 8.90 -7.84 0.05
C ARG A 39 9.73 -9.02 0.53
N ASN A 40 10.48 -9.64 -0.38
CA ASN A 40 11.41 -10.70 -0.02
C ASN A 40 12.69 -10.15 0.61
N GLU A 41 13.57 -11.05 1.04
CA GLU A 41 14.82 -10.70 1.71
C GLU A 41 15.71 -9.79 0.85
N LEU A 42 15.89 -10.14 -0.42
CA LEU A 42 16.76 -9.39 -1.33
C LEU A 42 16.25 -7.95 -1.50
N GLU A 43 14.96 -7.78 -1.75
CA GLU A 43 14.36 -6.47 -1.95
C GLU A 43 14.38 -5.64 -0.66
N GLN A 44 14.03 -6.23 0.47
CA GLN A 44 14.02 -5.54 1.76
C GLN A 44 15.40 -5.03 2.12
N ASN A 45 16.42 -5.86 1.98
CA ASN A 45 17.79 -5.48 2.31
C ASN A 45 18.34 -4.43 1.34
N ARG A 46 17.93 -4.49 0.06
CA ARG A 46 18.28 -3.46 -0.91
C ARG A 46 17.71 -2.10 -0.50
N LEU A 47 16.44 -2.05 -0.12
CA LEU A 47 15.79 -0.81 0.33
C LEU A 47 16.40 -0.28 1.63
N TYR A 48 16.81 -1.17 2.53
CA TYR A 48 17.53 -0.77 3.73
C TYR A 48 18.86 -0.12 3.40
N ARG A 49 19.65 -0.73 2.50
CA ARG A 49 20.96 -0.17 2.09
C ARG A 49 20.81 1.17 1.37
N GLN A 50 19.70 1.38 0.68
CA GLN A 50 19.42 2.65 -0.01
C GLN A 50 18.85 3.73 0.93
N GLY A 51 18.63 3.42 2.20
CA GLY A 51 18.04 4.35 3.16
C GLY A 51 16.53 4.58 2.96
N VAL A 52 15.87 3.79 2.10
CA VAL A 52 14.42 3.89 1.87
C VAL A 52 13.64 3.23 2.99
N SER A 53 14.15 2.10 3.51
CA SER A 53 13.54 1.42 4.66
C SER A 53 14.45 1.56 5.87
N GLY A 54 13.85 1.77 7.05
CA GLY A 54 14.57 1.84 8.32
C GLY A 54 14.87 0.48 8.92
N VAL A 55 14.42 -0.62 8.34
CA VAL A 55 14.58 -1.96 8.90
C VAL A 55 15.07 -2.94 7.85
N LYS A 56 15.83 -3.94 8.33
CA LYS A 56 16.31 -5.07 7.52
C LYS A 56 15.30 -6.22 7.56
N TRP A 57 15.44 -7.14 6.60
CA TRP A 57 14.76 -8.42 6.65
C TRP A 57 15.12 -9.18 7.94
N PRO A 58 14.19 -9.83 8.62
CA PRO A 58 12.75 -9.96 8.32
C PRO A 58 11.85 -9.05 9.18
N HIS A 59 12.30 -7.86 9.55
CA HIS A 59 11.68 -7.04 10.58
C HIS A 59 10.60 -6.09 10.09
N SER A 60 10.38 -5.98 8.77
CA SER A 60 9.30 -5.17 8.20
C SER A 60 7.99 -5.96 8.14
N ASP A 61 6.86 -5.29 8.33
CA ASP A 61 5.55 -5.88 8.10
C ASP A 61 5.35 -6.29 6.64
N HIS A 62 6.07 -5.68 5.70
CA HIS A 62 6.11 -6.13 4.30
C HIS A 62 6.79 -7.48 4.12
N ASN A 63 7.50 -7.98 5.11
CA ASN A 63 8.22 -9.26 5.04
C ASN A 63 7.39 -10.44 5.53
N LYS A 64 6.20 -10.19 6.06
CA LYS A 64 5.24 -11.24 6.44
C LYS A 64 4.52 -11.74 5.19
N LEU A 65 4.10 -12.99 5.19
CA LEU A 65 3.30 -13.54 4.08
C LEU A 65 2.08 -14.27 4.67
N PRO A 66 0.87 -13.77 4.45
CA PRO A 66 0.53 -12.57 3.69
C PRO A 66 1.09 -11.29 4.32
N SER A 67 1.39 -10.30 3.47
CA SER A 67 1.96 -9.05 3.93
C SER A 67 0.98 -8.29 4.83
N ARG A 68 1.50 -7.74 5.93
CA ARG A 68 0.73 -6.91 6.86
C ARG A 68 0.84 -5.42 6.56
N ALA A 69 1.58 -5.08 5.51
CA ALA A 69 1.76 -3.69 5.10
C ALA A 69 1.54 -3.56 3.59
N VAL A 70 1.09 -2.39 3.17
CA VAL A 70 0.91 -2.03 1.79
C VAL A 70 1.35 -0.58 1.60
N ASP A 71 2.09 -0.34 0.51
CA ASP A 71 2.40 1.02 0.07
C ASP A 71 1.55 1.34 -1.15
N ALA A 72 0.78 2.41 -1.08
CA ALA A 72 -0.10 2.85 -2.15
C ALA A 72 0.06 4.35 -2.38
N TYR A 73 -0.09 4.76 -3.64
CA TYR A 73 -0.02 6.17 -4.04
C TYR A 73 -1.23 6.53 -4.90
N PRO A 74 -1.77 7.75 -4.75
CA PRO A 74 -2.91 8.16 -5.56
C PRO A 74 -2.50 8.45 -7.01
N TYR A 75 -3.43 8.21 -7.94
CA TYR A 75 -3.35 8.76 -9.28
C TYR A 75 -4.08 10.10 -9.30
N ILE A 76 -3.41 11.13 -9.79
CA ILE A 76 -3.98 12.45 -9.97
C ILE A 76 -3.79 12.83 -11.44
N ASP A 77 -4.89 13.13 -12.12
CA ASP A 77 -4.87 13.49 -13.55
C ASP A 77 -4.15 12.45 -14.41
N GLY A 78 -4.36 11.17 -14.11
CA GLY A 78 -3.84 10.05 -14.88
C GLY A 78 -2.39 9.67 -14.60
N ALA A 79 -1.77 10.25 -13.58
CA ALA A 79 -0.39 9.93 -13.21
C ALA A 79 -0.27 9.65 -11.70
N VAL A 80 0.67 8.78 -11.34
CA VAL A 80 1.00 8.52 -9.93
C VAL A 80 1.50 9.81 -9.31
N SER A 81 0.93 10.20 -8.18
CA SER A 81 1.35 11.37 -7.43
C SER A 81 2.21 10.99 -6.23
N TYR A 82 3.37 11.64 -6.13
CA TYR A 82 4.23 11.59 -4.95
C TYR A 82 4.17 12.90 -4.17
N ASP A 83 3.28 13.81 -4.55
CA ASP A 83 3.08 15.07 -3.85
C ASP A 83 2.62 14.79 -2.42
N ARG A 84 3.30 15.43 -1.45
CA ARG A 84 3.06 15.19 -0.04
C ARG A 84 1.61 15.43 0.37
N ASP A 85 1.03 16.54 -0.03
CA ASP A 85 -0.32 16.92 0.39
C ASP A 85 -1.37 16.01 -0.24
N GLN A 86 -1.17 15.61 -1.50
CA GLN A 86 -2.05 14.67 -2.17
C GLN A 86 -1.96 13.28 -1.54
N CYS A 87 -0.77 12.84 -1.18
CA CYS A 87 -0.58 11.56 -0.48
C CYS A 87 -1.20 11.57 0.91
N ILE A 88 -1.06 12.67 1.66
CA ILE A 88 -1.69 12.81 2.98
C ILE A 88 -3.21 12.80 2.86
N ASN A 89 -3.76 13.49 1.86
CA ASN A 89 -5.20 13.48 1.61
C ASN A 89 -5.70 12.06 1.29
N PHE A 90 -5.00 11.36 0.41
CA PHE A 90 -5.33 9.98 0.07
C PHE A 90 -5.27 9.06 1.29
N ALA A 91 -4.22 9.19 2.10
CA ALA A 91 -4.04 8.40 3.32
C ALA A 91 -5.18 8.64 4.31
N GLY A 92 -5.60 9.89 4.49
CA GLY A 92 -6.74 10.24 5.33
C GLY A 92 -8.02 9.57 4.87
N PHE A 93 -8.26 9.55 3.56
CA PHE A 93 -9.40 8.85 2.98
C PHE A 93 -9.35 7.35 3.28
N VAL A 94 -8.19 6.71 3.06
CA VAL A 94 -8.02 5.27 3.30
C VAL A 94 -8.22 4.94 4.77
N GLN A 95 -7.64 5.74 5.67
CA GLN A 95 -7.80 5.54 7.12
C GLN A 95 -9.24 5.70 7.58
N GLY A 96 -9.95 6.72 7.07
CA GLY A 96 -11.35 6.92 7.37
C GLY A 96 -12.23 5.77 6.91
N LEU A 97 -11.96 5.26 5.71
CA LEU A 97 -12.67 4.12 5.17
C LEU A 97 -12.40 2.85 5.99
N ALA A 98 -11.14 2.63 6.38
CA ALA A 98 -10.77 1.50 7.22
C ALA A 98 -11.51 1.54 8.57
N ALA A 99 -11.61 2.72 9.18
CA ALA A 99 -12.34 2.90 10.42
C ALA A 99 -13.83 2.54 10.27
N MET A 100 -14.44 2.97 9.17
CA MET A 100 -15.84 2.63 8.87
C MET A 100 -16.06 1.14 8.64
N MET A 101 -15.05 0.44 8.16
CA MET A 101 -15.09 -0.99 7.88
C MET A 101 -14.60 -1.85 9.05
N ASP A 102 -14.27 -1.24 10.19
CA ASP A 102 -13.69 -1.91 11.36
C ASP A 102 -12.39 -2.65 11.05
N ILE A 103 -11.59 -2.09 10.16
CA ILE A 103 -10.28 -2.64 9.80
C ILE A 103 -9.21 -1.81 10.52
N PRO A 104 -8.44 -2.41 11.45
CA PRO A 104 -7.36 -1.69 12.11
C PRO A 104 -6.26 -1.40 11.10
N LEU A 105 -5.88 -0.13 11.00
CA LEU A 105 -4.87 0.34 10.06
C LEU A 105 -3.94 1.32 10.77
N GLY A 106 -2.65 0.96 10.82
CA GLY A 106 -1.62 1.87 11.28
C GLY A 106 -1.11 2.75 10.13
N TRP A 107 -0.63 3.93 10.46
CA TRP A 107 0.03 4.84 9.53
C TRP A 107 1.51 4.89 9.86
N GLY A 108 2.35 4.67 8.86
CA GLY A 108 3.78 4.73 9.07
C GLY A 108 4.56 5.30 7.90
#